data_84e07801a2dbf69e2e02a7ae4cf7b5ac
#
_entry.id   84e07801a2dbf69e2e02a7ae4cf7b5ac
#
_cell.length_a   1.000
_cell.length_b   1.000
_cell.length_c   1.000
_cell.angle_alpha   90.00
_cell.angle_beta   90.00
_cell.angle_gamma   90.00
#
_symmetry.space_group_name_H-M   'P 1'
#
loop_
_entity.id
_entity.type
_entity.pdbx_description
1 polymer ?
#
loop_
_entity_poly.entity_id
_entity_poly.type
_entity_poly.pdbx_seq_one_letter_code
_entity_poly.pdbx_strand_id
1 'polypeptide(L)'
;MKRNTQKFATARKLRKVGWSYSEIGTRLHVSKSTLSGWLKNVALSDKQRHMLRKKWEDGLKKARLQAANAHRQKTKERLALAAQNAEDTIQALGKAFYTNHFIKLFLSSLYLGEGSKNNSSVCFANANSNICKAFVILLKTAYKLDDKKFRCHLLIRADQKPKTLIAYWSRTLNIPAGQFMKSHADKRTVGRPSNKDYFGVCAIYYYDASIQKDLLSLGNSALEKLSTRAVSSAG
;
A
#
# COMPACT_ATOMS: atom_id res chain seq x y z
N MET A 1 -28.81 2.47 -53.21
CA MET A 1 -27.88 1.40 -53.63
C MET A 1 -26.54 1.92 -54.18
N LYS A 2 -26.48 2.92 -55.08
CA LYS A 2 -25.22 3.40 -55.71
C LYS A 2 -24.11 3.88 -54.75
N ARG A 3 -24.43 4.55 -53.64
CA ARG A 3 -23.44 5.08 -52.67
C ARG A 3 -22.65 4.00 -51.93
N ASN A 4 -23.22 2.82 -51.75
CA ASN A 4 -22.58 1.69 -51.06
C ASN A 4 -21.60 0.94 -51.98
N THR A 5 -21.90 0.86 -53.27
CA THR A 5 -21.05 0.20 -54.25
C THR A 5 -19.74 0.95 -54.48
N GLN A 6 -19.80 2.30 -54.50
CA GLN A 6 -18.60 3.15 -54.68
C GLN A 6 -17.68 3.09 -53.46
N LYS A 7 -18.23 3.10 -52.22
CA LYS A 7 -17.46 2.93 -51.00
C LYS A 7 -16.82 1.53 -50.94
N PHE A 8 -17.54 0.48 -51.34
CA PHE A 8 -17.01 -0.88 -51.40
C PHE A 8 -15.80 -1.00 -52.36
N ALA A 9 -15.94 -0.44 -53.60
CA ALA A 9 -14.83 -0.47 -54.56
C ALA A 9 -13.60 0.28 -54.06
N THR A 10 -13.79 1.44 -53.43
CA THR A 10 -12.72 2.24 -52.84
C THR A 10 -12.07 1.51 -51.65
N ALA A 11 -12.87 0.91 -50.75
CA ALA A 11 -12.39 0.14 -49.64
C ALA A 11 -11.51 -1.06 -50.08
N ARG A 12 -11.93 -1.74 -51.14
CA ARG A 12 -11.16 -2.86 -51.72
C ARG A 12 -9.83 -2.41 -52.32
N LYS A 13 -9.79 -1.24 -53.02
CA LYS A 13 -8.54 -0.65 -53.51
C LYS A 13 -7.58 -0.29 -52.36
N LEU A 14 -8.08 0.39 -51.32
CA LEU A 14 -7.27 0.74 -50.14
C LEU A 14 -6.73 -0.50 -49.41
N ARG A 15 -7.56 -1.55 -49.29
CA ARG A 15 -7.12 -2.81 -48.64
C ARG A 15 -6.03 -3.50 -49.45
N LYS A 16 -6.11 -3.55 -50.78
CA LYS A 16 -5.05 -4.11 -51.64
C LYS A 16 -3.73 -3.38 -51.51
N VAL A 17 -3.74 -2.09 -51.16
CA VAL A 17 -2.53 -1.28 -50.88
C VAL A 17 -2.03 -1.45 -49.46
N GLY A 18 -2.73 -2.26 -48.59
CA GLY A 18 -2.28 -2.59 -47.26
C GLY A 18 -2.86 -1.74 -46.13
N TRP A 19 -3.93 -0.98 -46.38
CA TRP A 19 -4.60 -0.21 -45.32
C TRP A 19 -5.31 -1.12 -44.32
N SER A 20 -5.28 -0.73 -43.04
CA SER A 20 -6.05 -1.41 -42.00
C SER A 20 -7.55 -1.11 -42.09
N TYR A 21 -8.40 -1.94 -41.52
CA TYR A 21 -9.84 -1.67 -41.42
C TYR A 21 -10.15 -0.39 -40.65
N SER A 22 -9.33 -0.01 -39.66
CA SER A 22 -9.49 1.26 -38.93
C SER A 22 -9.25 2.44 -39.83
N GLU A 23 -8.14 2.47 -40.56
CA GLU A 23 -7.79 3.57 -41.49
C GLU A 23 -8.85 3.72 -42.59
N ILE A 24 -9.29 2.60 -43.17
CA ILE A 24 -10.35 2.61 -44.20
C ILE A 24 -11.68 3.09 -43.62
N GLY A 25 -12.03 2.64 -42.40
CA GLY A 25 -13.25 3.00 -41.72
C GLY A 25 -13.34 4.49 -41.43
N THR A 26 -12.26 5.06 -40.89
CA THR A 26 -12.18 6.53 -40.67
C THR A 26 -12.31 7.32 -41.95
N ARG A 27 -11.61 6.89 -43.02
CA ARG A 27 -11.62 7.64 -44.29
C ARG A 27 -12.95 7.57 -45.04
N LEU A 28 -13.65 6.42 -45.00
CA LEU A 28 -14.89 6.21 -45.76
C LEU A 28 -16.15 6.36 -44.92
N HIS A 29 -16.00 6.59 -43.60
CA HIS A 29 -17.09 6.58 -42.62
C HIS A 29 -17.91 5.28 -42.70
N VAL A 30 -17.23 4.14 -42.63
CA VAL A 30 -17.81 2.78 -42.65
C VAL A 30 -17.36 2.02 -41.43
N SER A 31 -18.29 1.28 -40.79
CA SER A 31 -17.99 0.48 -39.61
C SER A 31 -16.98 -0.65 -39.89
N LYS A 32 -16.18 -1.03 -38.88
CA LYS A 32 -15.22 -2.14 -39.02
C LYS A 32 -15.92 -3.45 -39.33
N SER A 33 -17.10 -3.69 -38.77
CA SER A 33 -17.91 -4.90 -39.04
C SER A 33 -18.28 -5.01 -40.53
N THR A 34 -18.78 -3.90 -41.13
CA THR A 34 -19.09 -3.83 -42.56
C THR A 34 -17.85 -4.05 -43.42
N LEU A 35 -16.72 -3.41 -43.06
CA LEU A 35 -15.45 -3.60 -43.76
C LEU A 35 -14.92 -5.01 -43.66
N SER A 36 -15.08 -5.67 -42.52
CA SER A 36 -14.70 -7.07 -42.34
C SER A 36 -15.47 -7.99 -43.29
N GLY A 37 -16.80 -7.79 -43.42
CA GLY A 37 -17.62 -8.54 -44.38
C GLY A 37 -17.20 -8.27 -45.84
N TRP A 38 -16.93 -6.99 -46.19
CA TRP A 38 -16.57 -6.63 -47.55
C TRP A 38 -15.18 -7.11 -47.99
N LEU A 39 -14.22 -7.14 -47.06
CA LEU A 39 -12.80 -7.26 -47.37
C LEU A 39 -12.16 -8.57 -46.91
N LYS A 40 -12.94 -9.51 -46.35
CA LYS A 40 -12.43 -10.80 -45.85
C LYS A 40 -11.67 -11.61 -46.91
N ASN A 41 -12.06 -11.48 -48.18
CA ASN A 41 -11.45 -12.24 -49.29
C ASN A 41 -10.35 -11.45 -50.03
N VAL A 42 -9.93 -10.29 -49.52
CA VAL A 42 -8.82 -9.52 -50.11
C VAL A 42 -7.50 -10.04 -49.54
N ALA A 43 -6.74 -10.78 -50.37
CA ALA A 43 -5.43 -11.26 -50.02
C ALA A 43 -4.45 -10.08 -49.79
N LEU A 44 -3.66 -10.20 -48.72
CA LEU A 44 -2.56 -9.29 -48.40
C LEU A 44 -1.24 -10.03 -48.57
N SER A 45 -0.21 -9.36 -49.06
CA SER A 45 1.15 -9.87 -49.06
C SER A 45 1.69 -10.07 -47.65
N ASP A 46 2.71 -10.90 -47.46
CA ASP A 46 3.37 -11.10 -46.17
C ASP A 46 3.94 -9.82 -45.60
N LYS A 47 4.52 -8.99 -46.45
CA LYS A 47 5.04 -7.66 -46.08
C LYS A 47 3.91 -6.77 -45.52
N GLN A 48 2.75 -6.75 -46.15
CA GLN A 48 1.60 -5.97 -45.70
C GLN A 48 1.02 -6.51 -44.39
N ARG A 49 0.93 -7.83 -44.23
CA ARG A 49 0.52 -8.46 -42.96
C ARG A 49 1.47 -8.10 -41.83
N HIS A 50 2.78 -8.19 -42.06
CA HIS A 50 3.80 -7.83 -41.07
C HIS A 50 3.69 -6.34 -40.68
N MET A 51 3.55 -5.43 -41.63
CA MET A 51 3.39 -4.00 -41.35
C MET A 51 2.13 -3.68 -40.53
N LEU A 52 1.01 -4.31 -40.86
CA LEU A 52 -0.25 -4.12 -40.11
C LEU A 52 -0.14 -4.67 -38.69
N ARG A 53 0.51 -5.81 -38.52
CA ARG A 53 0.77 -6.41 -37.21
C ARG A 53 1.66 -5.48 -36.36
N LYS A 54 2.75 -4.96 -36.91
CA LYS A 54 3.63 -4.01 -36.24
C LYS A 54 2.87 -2.75 -35.81
N LYS A 55 2.08 -2.16 -36.72
CA LYS A 55 1.22 -0.99 -36.37
C LYS A 55 0.26 -1.28 -35.22
N TRP A 56 -0.32 -2.49 -35.19
CA TRP A 56 -1.21 -2.90 -34.10
C TRP A 56 -0.45 -3.07 -32.79
N GLU A 57 0.71 -3.72 -32.80
CA GLU A 57 1.57 -3.89 -31.63
C GLU A 57 2.05 -2.54 -31.04
N ASP A 58 2.46 -1.62 -31.89
CA ASP A 58 2.87 -0.28 -31.48
C ASP A 58 1.69 0.53 -30.92
N GLY A 59 0.52 0.42 -31.54
CA GLY A 59 -0.73 1.00 -31.01
C GLY A 59 -1.09 0.43 -29.65
N LEU A 60 -0.95 -0.87 -29.45
CA LEU A 60 -1.21 -1.53 -28.16
C LEU A 60 -0.22 -1.10 -27.07
N LYS A 61 1.08 -0.98 -27.40
CA LYS A 61 2.09 -0.45 -26.47
C LYS A 61 1.76 0.97 -26.03
N LYS A 62 1.40 1.84 -26.99
CA LYS A 62 1.00 3.23 -26.72
C LYS A 62 -0.24 3.30 -25.84
N ALA A 63 -1.27 2.51 -26.13
CA ALA A 63 -2.50 2.46 -25.35
C ALA A 63 -2.23 1.95 -23.90
N ARG A 64 -1.39 0.92 -23.72
CA ARG A 64 -0.98 0.42 -22.40
C ARG A 64 -0.25 1.48 -21.59
N LEU A 65 0.67 2.22 -22.21
CA LEU A 65 1.40 3.31 -21.54
C LEU A 65 0.45 4.44 -21.11
N GLN A 66 -0.47 4.84 -21.97
CA GLN A 66 -1.48 5.85 -21.65
C GLN A 66 -2.39 5.39 -20.52
N ALA A 67 -2.88 4.15 -20.55
CA ALA A 67 -3.69 3.57 -19.48
C ALA A 67 -2.93 3.50 -18.14
N ALA A 68 -1.65 3.08 -18.16
CA ALA A 68 -0.80 3.06 -16.97
C ALA A 68 -0.60 4.46 -16.37
N ASN A 69 -0.35 5.47 -17.21
CA ASN A 69 -0.20 6.85 -16.76
C ASN A 69 -1.50 7.41 -16.17
N ALA A 70 -2.64 7.16 -16.82
CA ALA A 70 -3.95 7.56 -16.32
C ALA A 70 -4.26 6.90 -14.96
N HIS A 71 -3.93 5.61 -14.82
CA HIS A 71 -4.09 4.90 -13.55
C HIS A 71 -3.19 5.48 -12.44
N ARG A 72 -1.92 5.78 -12.75
CA ARG A 72 -1.00 6.43 -11.80
C ARG A 72 -1.51 7.79 -11.35
N GLN A 73 -2.01 8.59 -12.27
CA GLN A 73 -2.57 9.91 -11.96
C GLN A 73 -3.79 9.79 -11.04
N LYS A 74 -4.74 8.91 -11.36
CA LYS A 74 -5.91 8.62 -10.51
C LYS A 74 -5.53 8.15 -9.10
N THR A 75 -4.50 7.30 -9.01
CA THR A 75 -3.99 6.83 -7.71
C THR A 75 -3.41 7.99 -6.91
N LYS A 76 -2.62 8.87 -7.55
CA LYS A 76 -2.04 10.05 -6.90
C LYS A 76 -3.13 11.00 -6.36
N GLU A 77 -4.17 11.26 -7.16
CA GLU A 77 -5.31 12.10 -6.75
C GLU A 77 -6.06 11.49 -5.56
N ARG A 78 -6.32 10.18 -5.59
CA ARG A 78 -6.96 9.47 -4.46
C ARG A 78 -6.13 9.53 -3.18
N LEU A 79 -4.82 9.38 -3.28
CA LEU A 79 -3.93 9.47 -2.13
C LEU A 79 -3.89 10.91 -1.58
N ALA A 80 -3.86 11.93 -2.44
CA ALA A 80 -3.89 13.32 -2.03
C ALA A 80 -5.20 13.67 -1.31
N LEU A 81 -6.34 13.22 -1.85
CA LEU A 81 -7.64 13.41 -1.22
C LEU A 81 -7.73 12.70 0.13
N ALA A 82 -7.24 11.47 0.22
CA ALA A 82 -7.22 10.73 1.49
C ALA A 82 -6.34 11.42 2.55
N ALA A 83 -5.19 11.97 2.14
CA ALA A 83 -4.33 12.74 3.03
C ALA A 83 -5.01 14.02 3.52
N GLN A 84 -5.71 14.74 2.64
CA GLN A 84 -6.47 15.93 3.02
C GLN A 84 -7.59 15.58 4.01
N ASN A 85 -8.40 14.57 3.73
CA ASN A 85 -9.48 14.14 4.63
C ASN A 85 -8.95 13.70 6.01
N ALA A 86 -7.77 13.07 6.04
CA ALA A 86 -7.13 12.71 7.31
C ALA A 86 -6.72 13.95 8.11
N GLU A 87 -6.13 14.94 7.46
CA GLU A 87 -5.75 16.22 8.10
C GLU A 87 -6.98 16.95 8.60
N ASP A 88 -8.03 17.06 7.79
CA ASP A 88 -9.29 17.71 8.19
C ASP A 88 -9.91 17.02 9.42
N THR A 89 -9.84 15.69 9.49
CA THR A 89 -10.30 14.90 10.63
C THR A 89 -9.49 15.24 11.90
N ILE A 90 -8.17 15.32 11.79
CA ILE A 90 -7.30 15.67 12.92
C ILE A 90 -7.56 17.10 13.38
N GLN A 91 -7.73 18.04 12.44
CA GLN A 91 -8.06 19.43 12.75
C GLN A 91 -9.41 19.56 13.46
N ALA A 92 -10.42 18.77 13.04
CA ALA A 92 -11.74 18.76 13.69
C ALA A 92 -11.69 18.29 15.15
N LEU A 93 -10.74 17.41 15.51
CA LEU A 93 -10.50 17.03 16.91
C LEU A 93 -9.91 18.17 17.75
N GLY A 94 -9.20 19.11 17.10
CA GLY A 94 -8.65 20.30 17.73
C GLY A 94 -7.79 19.97 18.96
N LYS A 95 -8.03 20.69 20.06
CA LYS A 95 -7.29 20.50 21.33
C LYS A 95 -7.48 19.10 21.93
N ALA A 96 -8.59 18.42 21.66
CA ALA A 96 -8.87 17.09 22.18
C ALA A 96 -7.85 16.06 21.71
N PHE A 97 -7.33 16.22 20.49
CA PHE A 97 -6.30 15.35 19.91
C PHE A 97 -5.00 15.27 20.74
N TYR A 98 -4.65 16.37 21.44
CA TYR A 98 -3.43 16.47 22.24
C TYR A 98 -3.63 16.18 23.73
N THR A 99 -4.84 15.81 24.15
CA THR A 99 -5.09 15.49 25.55
C THR A 99 -4.49 14.13 25.93
N ASN A 100 -4.09 13.99 27.20
CA ASN A 100 -3.57 12.72 27.70
C ASN A 100 -4.62 11.59 27.61
N HIS A 101 -5.89 11.91 27.71
CA HIS A 101 -6.97 10.91 27.54
C HIS A 101 -7.03 10.36 26.10
N PHE A 102 -6.95 11.24 25.10
CA PHE A 102 -6.90 10.84 23.71
C PHE A 102 -5.64 10.01 23.41
N ILE A 103 -4.48 10.48 23.88
CA ILE A 103 -3.19 9.79 23.71
C ILE A 103 -3.26 8.38 24.32
N LYS A 104 -3.78 8.21 25.53
CA LYS A 104 -3.97 6.91 26.17
C LYS A 104 -4.92 6.01 25.39
N LEU A 105 -6.05 6.56 24.92
CA LEU A 105 -7.02 5.81 24.13
C LEU A 105 -6.41 5.32 22.82
N PHE A 106 -5.71 6.19 22.10
CA PHE A 106 -5.04 5.84 20.85
C PHE A 106 -3.94 4.79 21.07
N LEU A 107 -3.13 4.97 22.11
CA LEU A 107 -2.10 4.01 22.51
C LEU A 107 -2.70 2.64 22.88
N SER A 108 -3.81 2.62 23.60
CA SER A 108 -4.52 1.40 23.96
C SER A 108 -5.07 0.67 22.74
N SER A 109 -5.62 1.41 21.78
CA SER A 109 -6.10 0.85 20.49
C SER A 109 -4.95 0.25 19.69
N LEU A 110 -3.82 0.94 19.62
CA LEU A 110 -2.60 0.43 18.97
C LEU A 110 -2.09 -0.83 19.67
N TYR A 111 -2.09 -0.85 21.00
CA TYR A 111 -1.67 -1.99 21.78
C TYR A 111 -2.60 -3.19 21.66
N LEU A 112 -3.91 -2.98 21.54
CA LEU A 112 -4.86 -4.05 21.24
C LEU A 112 -4.62 -4.72 19.89
N GLY A 113 -4.19 -3.96 18.88
CA GLY A 113 -3.86 -4.52 17.56
C GLY A 113 -2.58 -5.34 17.55
N GLU A 114 -1.50 -4.78 18.07
CA GLU A 114 -0.12 -5.27 17.87
C GLU A 114 0.58 -5.71 19.17
N GLY A 115 0.03 -5.40 20.34
CA GLY A 115 0.61 -5.73 21.63
C GLY A 115 0.33 -7.16 22.08
N SER A 116 1.23 -7.71 22.89
CA SER A 116 1.04 -9.02 23.53
C SER A 116 0.05 -8.93 24.67
N LYS A 117 -0.92 -9.85 24.71
CA LYS A 117 -1.95 -9.95 25.76
C LYS A 117 -1.59 -10.89 26.90
N ASN A 118 -0.59 -11.75 26.69
CA ASN A 118 -0.28 -12.87 27.60
C ASN A 118 0.91 -12.61 28.53
N ASN A 119 1.53 -11.44 28.48
CA ASN A 119 2.69 -11.11 29.30
C ASN A 119 2.30 -10.29 30.53
N SER A 120 3.08 -10.38 31.59
CA SER A 120 2.96 -9.51 32.77
C SER A 120 3.69 -8.16 32.60
N SER A 121 3.94 -7.75 31.38
CA SER A 121 4.64 -6.54 31.02
C SER A 121 4.14 -6.03 29.68
N VAL A 122 4.32 -4.74 29.40
CA VAL A 122 4.07 -4.20 28.07
C VAL A 122 5.04 -4.84 27.09
N CYS A 123 4.52 -5.45 26.03
CA CYS A 123 5.32 -5.98 24.91
C CYS A 123 4.63 -5.60 23.60
N PHE A 124 5.35 -4.84 22.78
CA PHE A 124 4.88 -4.37 21.48
C PHE A 124 5.89 -4.67 20.41
N ALA A 125 5.49 -5.36 19.33
CA ALA A 125 6.42 -5.80 18.29
C ALA A 125 5.92 -5.40 16.90
N ASN A 126 6.76 -4.72 16.12
CA ASN A 126 6.44 -4.38 14.75
C ASN A 126 7.70 -4.27 13.89
N ALA A 127 7.57 -4.49 12.56
CA ALA A 127 8.63 -4.26 11.58
C ALA A 127 8.68 -2.80 11.10
N ASN A 128 7.59 -2.06 11.25
CA ASN A 128 7.51 -0.66 10.86
C ASN A 128 8.10 0.24 11.96
N SER A 129 9.24 0.84 11.65
CA SER A 129 9.97 1.67 12.59
C SER A 129 9.22 2.94 13.02
N ASN A 130 8.37 3.50 12.17
CA ASN A 130 7.54 4.67 12.53
C ASN A 130 6.46 4.29 13.54
N ILE A 131 5.83 3.12 13.40
CA ILE A 131 4.84 2.62 14.36
C ILE A 131 5.53 2.35 15.71
N CYS A 132 6.69 1.70 15.72
CA CYS A 132 7.47 1.47 16.93
C CYS A 132 7.89 2.78 17.61
N LYS A 133 8.38 3.75 16.85
CA LYS A 133 8.75 5.08 17.36
C LYS A 133 7.54 5.79 17.97
N ALA A 134 6.41 5.81 17.25
CA ALA A 134 5.17 6.40 17.76
C ALA A 134 4.72 5.73 19.06
N PHE A 135 4.76 4.39 19.13
CA PHE A 135 4.41 3.65 20.33
C PHE A 135 5.25 4.08 21.55
N VAL A 136 6.57 4.17 21.39
CA VAL A 136 7.47 4.60 22.50
C VAL A 136 7.18 6.03 22.94
N ILE A 137 6.98 6.95 21.98
CA ILE A 137 6.68 8.36 22.28
C ILE A 137 5.34 8.45 23.02
N LEU A 138 4.30 7.80 22.52
CA LEU A 138 2.96 7.82 23.13
C LEU A 138 2.98 7.20 24.52
N LEU A 139 3.72 6.11 24.71
CA LEU A 139 3.86 5.45 26.01
C LEU A 139 4.55 6.38 27.03
N LYS A 140 5.63 7.07 26.63
CA LYS A 140 6.32 8.05 27.45
C LYS A 140 5.46 9.28 27.76
N THR A 141 4.62 9.69 26.81
CA THR A 141 3.70 10.84 27.01
C THR A 141 2.55 10.48 27.95
N ALA A 142 1.99 9.28 27.80
CA ALA A 142 0.82 8.84 28.56
C ALA A 142 1.14 8.50 30.02
N TYR A 143 2.38 8.04 30.30
CA TYR A 143 2.79 7.54 31.61
C TYR A 143 4.12 8.14 32.06
N LYS A 144 4.31 8.27 33.37
CA LYS A 144 5.63 8.60 33.97
C LYS A 144 6.50 7.34 33.94
N LEU A 145 7.43 7.26 33.00
CA LEU A 145 8.26 6.07 32.77
C LEU A 145 9.70 6.26 33.25
N ASP A 146 10.31 5.19 33.72
CA ASP A 146 11.75 5.09 33.89
C ASP A 146 12.36 4.52 32.60
N ASP A 147 13.11 5.33 31.87
CA ASP A 147 13.73 4.94 30.61
C ASP A 147 14.67 3.72 30.74
N LYS A 148 15.20 3.46 31.93
CA LYS A 148 16.06 2.30 32.21
C LYS A 148 15.32 0.97 32.20
N LYS A 149 13.98 0.97 32.30
CA LYS A 149 13.14 -0.22 32.25
C LYS A 149 12.82 -0.72 30.83
N PHE A 150 13.09 0.08 29.81
CA PHE A 150 12.92 -0.40 28.42
C PHE A 150 13.91 -1.50 28.08
N ARG A 151 13.44 -2.49 27.35
CA ARG A 151 14.27 -3.49 26.68
C ARG A 151 13.78 -3.69 25.27
N CYS A 152 14.69 -3.95 24.34
CA CYS A 152 14.36 -4.24 22.94
C CYS A 152 14.94 -5.59 22.54
N HIS A 153 14.20 -6.35 21.76
CA HIS A 153 14.65 -7.59 21.16
C HIS A 153 14.42 -7.52 19.64
N LEU A 154 15.43 -7.91 18.86
CA LEU A 154 15.33 -7.92 17.41
C LEU A 154 15.22 -9.35 16.88
N LEU A 155 14.15 -9.61 16.15
CA LEU A 155 14.03 -10.76 15.27
C LEU A 155 14.48 -10.34 13.87
N ILE A 156 15.60 -10.90 13.43
CA ILE A 156 16.28 -10.51 12.20
C ILE A 156 16.37 -11.67 11.22
N ARG A 157 16.69 -11.40 9.95
CA ARG A 157 16.95 -12.45 8.98
C ARG A 157 18.40 -12.91 9.05
N ALA A 158 18.67 -14.11 8.52
CA ALA A 158 19.98 -14.76 8.61
C ALA A 158 21.12 -14.00 7.93
N ASP A 159 20.81 -13.18 6.91
CA ASP A 159 21.76 -12.36 6.14
C ASP A 159 22.01 -10.99 6.79
N GLN A 160 21.31 -10.62 7.85
CA GLN A 160 21.40 -9.31 8.48
C GLN A 160 22.42 -9.29 9.63
N LYS A 161 23.09 -8.14 9.79
CA LYS A 161 24.10 -7.94 10.86
C LYS A 161 23.47 -7.30 12.10
N PRO A 162 23.43 -8.01 13.25
CA PRO A 162 22.78 -7.52 14.48
C PRO A 162 23.25 -6.13 14.91
N LYS A 163 24.57 -5.88 14.91
CA LYS A 163 25.15 -4.58 15.33
C LYS A 163 24.59 -3.39 14.52
N THR A 164 24.47 -3.55 13.20
CA THR A 164 23.94 -2.51 12.33
C THR A 164 22.47 -2.21 12.64
N LEU A 165 21.68 -3.27 12.86
CA LEU A 165 20.26 -3.12 13.16
C LEU A 165 20.01 -2.55 14.56
N ILE A 166 20.81 -2.95 15.55
CA ILE A 166 20.76 -2.36 16.89
C ILE A 166 21.05 -0.86 16.82
N ALA A 167 22.08 -0.43 16.07
CA ALA A 167 22.39 0.99 15.90
C ALA A 167 21.23 1.76 15.21
N TYR A 168 20.59 1.17 14.20
CA TYR A 168 19.42 1.74 13.53
C TYR A 168 18.25 1.92 14.50
N TRP A 169 17.85 0.85 15.19
CA TRP A 169 16.71 0.85 16.11
C TRP A 169 16.96 1.70 17.36
N SER A 170 18.15 1.69 17.91
CA SER A 170 18.56 2.53 19.05
C SER A 170 18.37 4.02 18.75
N ARG A 171 18.83 4.45 17.56
CA ARG A 171 18.64 5.84 17.09
C ARG A 171 17.17 6.14 16.82
N THR A 172 16.45 5.24 16.19
CA THR A 172 15.03 5.43 15.83
C THR A 172 14.14 5.58 17.05
N LEU A 173 14.35 4.72 18.06
CA LEU A 173 13.52 4.66 19.28
C LEU A 173 14.01 5.57 20.38
N ASN A 174 15.20 6.16 20.25
CA ASN A 174 15.90 6.87 21.30
C ASN A 174 16.02 6.02 22.59
N ILE A 175 16.41 4.73 22.40
CA ILE A 175 16.68 3.76 23.47
C ILE A 175 18.14 3.33 23.34
N PRO A 176 18.96 3.42 24.42
CA PRO A 176 20.36 3.06 24.39
C PRO A 176 20.62 1.64 23.87
N ALA A 177 21.67 1.46 23.07
CA ALA A 177 22.02 0.14 22.50
C ALA A 177 22.26 -0.95 23.58
N GLY A 178 22.70 -0.57 24.77
CA GLY A 178 22.87 -1.49 25.91
C GLY A 178 21.55 -2.06 26.47
N GLN A 179 20.40 -1.50 26.08
CA GLN A 179 19.08 -2.00 26.45
C GLN A 179 18.51 -2.99 25.39
N PHE A 180 19.29 -3.28 24.34
CA PHE A 180 18.93 -4.30 23.37
C PHE A 180 19.45 -5.67 23.81
N MET A 181 18.52 -6.60 23.92
CA MET A 181 18.81 -8.00 24.20
C MET A 181 19.45 -8.69 23.00
N LYS A 182 20.03 -9.88 23.20
CA LYS A 182 20.62 -10.69 22.12
C LYS A 182 19.60 -10.90 21.00
N SER A 183 19.93 -10.45 19.80
CA SER A 183 19.07 -10.60 18.62
C SER A 183 18.92 -12.07 18.22
N HIS A 184 17.75 -12.41 17.68
CA HIS A 184 17.47 -13.75 17.18
C HIS A 184 17.38 -13.75 15.66
N ALA A 185 18.22 -14.57 15.01
CA ALA A 185 18.18 -14.73 13.56
C ALA A 185 17.23 -15.86 13.17
N ASP A 186 16.26 -15.57 12.29
CA ASP A 186 15.35 -16.59 11.77
C ASP A 186 16.08 -17.50 10.76
N LYS A 187 16.39 -18.71 11.18
CA LYS A 187 17.09 -19.73 10.39
C LYS A 187 16.36 -20.09 9.09
N ARG A 188 15.04 -19.92 9.02
CA ARG A 188 14.25 -20.20 7.81
C ARG A 188 14.54 -19.24 6.65
N THR A 189 15.25 -18.16 6.93
CA THR A 189 15.60 -17.12 5.95
C THR A 189 17.00 -17.30 5.33
N VAL A 190 17.72 -18.35 5.71
CA VAL A 190 19.02 -18.68 5.10
C VAL A 190 18.90 -18.82 3.60
N GLY A 191 19.81 -18.23 2.84
CA GLY A 191 19.84 -18.26 1.36
C GLY A 191 18.81 -17.35 0.68
N ARG A 192 18.03 -16.58 1.45
CA ARG A 192 17.04 -15.62 0.90
C ARG A 192 17.45 -14.20 1.27
N PRO A 193 17.88 -13.34 0.32
CA PRO A 193 18.31 -11.99 0.62
C PRO A 193 17.18 -11.14 1.20
N SER A 194 17.53 -10.28 2.16
CA SER A 194 16.62 -9.29 2.72
C SER A 194 16.36 -8.15 1.74
N ASN A 195 15.16 -7.58 1.79
CA ASN A 195 14.91 -6.30 1.14
C ASN A 195 15.78 -5.22 1.81
N LYS A 196 16.28 -4.26 1.04
CA LYS A 196 17.16 -3.18 1.52
C LYS A 196 16.53 -2.32 2.62
N ASP A 197 15.21 -2.17 2.58
CA ASP A 197 14.43 -1.35 3.52
C ASP A 197 13.83 -2.16 4.68
N TYR A 198 14.23 -3.42 4.85
CA TYR A 198 13.77 -4.28 5.94
C TYR A 198 14.80 -4.34 7.07
N PHE A 199 14.43 -3.82 8.24
CA PHE A 199 15.30 -3.72 9.41
C PHE A 199 14.97 -4.74 10.51
N GLY A 200 14.32 -5.84 10.15
CA GLY A 200 13.85 -6.83 11.12
C GLY A 200 12.59 -6.40 11.87
N VAL A 201 12.14 -7.22 12.80
CA VAL A 201 11.06 -6.91 13.74
C VAL A 201 11.68 -6.48 15.07
N CYS A 202 11.25 -5.33 15.59
CA CYS A 202 11.65 -4.88 16.93
C CYS A 202 10.52 -5.13 17.91
N ALA A 203 10.78 -5.98 18.92
CA ALA A 203 9.92 -6.15 20.08
C ALA A 203 10.40 -5.24 21.20
N ILE A 204 9.54 -4.34 21.65
CA ILE A 204 9.77 -3.33 22.69
C ILE A 204 9.08 -3.82 23.95
N TYR A 205 9.84 -3.94 25.02
CA TYR A 205 9.35 -4.33 26.33
C TYR A 205 9.46 -3.16 27.30
N TYR A 206 8.45 -3.00 28.12
CA TYR A 206 8.50 -2.16 29.30
C TYR A 206 7.98 -2.98 30.49
N TYR A 207 8.84 -3.20 31.48
CA TYR A 207 8.55 -4.09 32.62
C TYR A 207 7.66 -3.40 33.65
N ASP A 208 6.36 -3.32 33.33
CA ASP A 208 5.32 -2.85 34.22
C ASP A 208 3.97 -3.48 33.84
N ALA A 209 3.51 -4.37 34.72
CA ALA A 209 2.25 -5.07 34.52
C ALA A 209 1.02 -4.17 34.71
N SER A 210 1.13 -3.09 35.50
CA SER A 210 0.00 -2.19 35.74
C SER A 210 -0.32 -1.38 34.50
N ILE A 211 0.70 -0.92 33.78
CA ILE A 211 0.53 -0.20 32.50
C ILE A 211 -0.07 -1.12 31.45
N GLN A 212 0.36 -2.38 31.37
CA GLN A 212 -0.23 -3.33 30.43
C GLN A 212 -1.74 -3.52 30.71
N LYS A 213 -2.10 -3.71 31.97
CA LYS A 213 -3.50 -3.90 32.38
C LYS A 213 -4.32 -2.64 32.09
N ASP A 214 -3.79 -1.45 32.34
CA ASP A 214 -4.46 -0.18 32.05
C ASP A 214 -4.74 -0.06 30.55
N LEU A 215 -3.75 -0.33 29.69
CA LEU A 215 -3.89 -0.30 28.24
C LEU A 215 -4.96 -1.29 27.73
N LEU A 216 -4.93 -2.53 28.22
CA LEU A 216 -5.90 -3.55 27.81
C LEU A 216 -7.31 -3.22 28.30
N SER A 217 -7.47 -2.79 29.55
CA SER A 217 -8.77 -2.44 30.13
C SER A 217 -9.38 -1.23 29.42
N LEU A 218 -8.60 -0.18 29.20
CA LEU A 218 -9.08 1.02 28.49
C LEU A 218 -9.49 0.70 27.05
N GLY A 219 -8.65 -0.08 26.34
CA GLY A 219 -8.94 -0.43 24.96
C GLY A 219 -10.20 -1.30 24.83
N ASN A 220 -10.36 -2.31 25.68
CA ASN A 220 -11.54 -3.17 25.68
C ASN A 220 -12.83 -2.40 26.04
N SER A 221 -12.77 -1.55 27.07
CA SER A 221 -13.92 -0.70 27.46
C SER A 221 -14.32 0.26 26.35
N ALA A 222 -13.36 0.82 25.62
CA ALA A 222 -13.64 1.69 24.48
C ALA A 222 -14.31 0.93 23.33
N LEU A 223 -13.81 -0.26 22.99
CA LEU A 223 -14.41 -1.11 21.96
C LEU A 223 -15.86 -1.47 22.31
N GLU A 224 -16.11 -1.90 23.55
CA GLU A 224 -17.45 -2.25 24.03
C GLU A 224 -18.44 -1.08 23.88
N LYS A 225 -18.07 0.09 24.42
CA LYS A 225 -18.94 1.28 24.37
C LYS A 225 -19.22 1.74 22.93
N LEU A 226 -18.21 1.74 22.06
CA LEU A 226 -18.38 2.15 20.66
C LEU A 226 -19.22 1.15 19.88
N SER A 227 -19.04 -0.17 20.12
CA SER A 227 -19.83 -1.22 19.47
C SER A 227 -21.31 -1.17 19.89
N THR A 228 -21.58 -0.98 21.17
CA THR A 228 -22.95 -0.88 21.70
C THR A 228 -23.68 0.35 21.14
N ARG A 229 -23.00 1.49 21.07
CA ARG A 229 -23.59 2.73 20.51
C ARG A 229 -23.88 2.60 19.00
N ALA A 230 -23.02 1.94 18.25
CA ALA A 230 -23.23 1.74 16.82
C ALA A 230 -24.48 0.89 16.53
N VAL A 231 -24.78 -0.09 17.39
CA VAL A 231 -26.01 -0.92 17.28
C VAL A 231 -27.27 -0.12 17.61
N SER A 232 -27.23 0.72 18.64
CA SER A 232 -28.40 1.54 19.07
C SER A 232 -28.71 2.71 18.13
N SER A 233 -27.78 3.13 17.27
CA SER A 233 -27.97 4.20 16.27
C SER A 233 -28.39 3.70 14.88
N ALA A 234 -28.42 2.39 14.68
CA ALA A 234 -28.78 1.73 13.41
C ALA A 234 -30.21 1.12 13.42
N GLY A 235 -30.93 1.20 14.55
CA GLY A 235 -32.32 0.83 14.74
C GLY A 235 -33.17 2.06 15.00
#